data_e1b632efcd35beeb3bea6fa7d1504d8e
#
_entry.id   e1b632efcd35beeb3bea6fa7d1504d8e
#
_cell.length_a   1.000
_cell.length_b   1.000
_cell.length_c   1.000
_cell.angle_alpha   90.00
_cell.angle_beta   90.00
_cell.angle_gamma   90.00
#
_symmetry.space_group_name_H-M   'P 1'
#
loop_
_entity.id
_entity.type
_entity.pdbx_description
1 polymer ?
#
loop_
_entity_poly.entity_id
_entity_poly.type
_entity_poly.pdbx_seq_one_letter_code
_entity_poly.pdbx_strand_id
1 'polypeptide(L)'
;MKDMKTVASYIATRYQAEKGQRIDEMKLQKLMYLAQREHLAQTDEPLYEADIEGWRLGPVLPDLRTYYKEDTLTEVTDLGEDQAVVDQIYNEYVDWDSLKLSRMTHGEISWRRSRKGIPPSASSNNPMELNDIRLDAIRSLGMRDLADN
;
A
#
# COMPACT_ATOMS: atom_id res chain seq x y z
N MET A 1 4.61 -12.53 -9.97
CA MET A 1 3.68 -11.49 -9.49
C MET A 1 2.50 -12.16 -8.81
N LYS A 2 2.14 -11.68 -7.63
CA LYS A 2 1.04 -12.23 -6.83
C LYS A 2 -0.29 -11.61 -7.23
N ASP A 3 -1.36 -12.33 -6.96
CA ASP A 3 -2.69 -11.76 -7.05
C ASP A 3 -2.92 -10.76 -5.91
N MET A 4 -3.44 -9.59 -6.24
CA MET A 4 -3.66 -8.50 -5.27
C MET A 4 -4.57 -8.95 -4.11
N LYS A 5 -5.64 -9.66 -4.42
CA LYS A 5 -6.57 -10.15 -3.39
C LYS A 5 -5.87 -11.09 -2.42
N THR A 6 -4.95 -11.92 -2.91
CA THR A 6 -4.18 -12.85 -2.08
C THR A 6 -3.27 -12.09 -1.10
N VAL A 7 -2.58 -11.05 -1.58
CA VAL A 7 -1.72 -10.23 -0.71
C VAL A 7 -2.55 -9.53 0.36
N ALA A 8 -3.66 -8.91 -0.03
CA ALA A 8 -4.55 -8.23 0.90
C ALA A 8 -5.13 -9.20 1.93
N SER A 9 -5.51 -10.39 1.49
CA SER A 9 -6.04 -11.44 2.36
C SER A 9 -5.01 -11.88 3.40
N TYR A 10 -3.73 -11.99 3.00
CA TYR A 10 -2.66 -12.31 3.92
C TYR A 10 -2.52 -11.26 5.04
N ILE A 11 -2.49 -9.98 4.66
CA ILE A 11 -2.39 -8.89 5.63
C ILE A 11 -3.58 -8.91 6.59
N ALA A 12 -4.79 -9.05 6.04
CA ALA A 12 -6.02 -9.08 6.85
C ALA A 12 -6.05 -10.29 7.79
N THR A 13 -5.61 -11.47 7.31
CA THR A 13 -5.52 -12.70 8.12
C THR A 13 -4.56 -12.51 9.29
N ARG A 14 -3.38 -11.98 9.01
CA ARG A 14 -2.36 -11.73 10.04
C ARG A 14 -2.87 -10.73 11.09
N TYR A 15 -3.49 -9.64 10.64
CA TYR A 15 -4.04 -8.62 11.53
C TYR A 15 -5.11 -9.21 12.47
N GLN A 16 -6.05 -9.97 11.91
CA GLN A 16 -7.10 -10.61 12.70
C GLN A 16 -6.52 -11.56 13.76
N ALA A 17 -5.49 -12.34 13.38
CA ALA A 17 -4.84 -13.27 14.31
C ALA A 17 -4.12 -12.54 15.45
N GLU A 18 -3.46 -11.42 15.15
CA GLU A 18 -2.66 -10.68 16.13
C GLU A 18 -3.48 -9.71 16.97
N LYS A 19 -4.47 -9.04 16.39
CA LYS A 19 -5.22 -7.96 17.03
C LYS A 19 -6.62 -8.38 17.50
N GLY A 20 -7.12 -9.52 17.03
CA GLY A 20 -8.44 -10.01 17.42
C GLY A 20 -9.60 -9.26 16.78
N GLN A 21 -9.36 -8.47 15.75
CA GLN A 21 -10.39 -7.70 15.07
C GLN A 21 -10.03 -7.51 13.60
N ARG A 22 -11.01 -7.13 12.80
CA ARG A 22 -10.82 -6.85 11.38
C ARG A 22 -9.99 -5.59 11.19
N ILE A 23 -9.00 -5.64 10.31
CA ILE A 23 -8.21 -4.46 9.93
C ILE A 23 -9.13 -3.41 9.30
N ASP A 24 -8.94 -2.12 9.62
CA ASP A 24 -9.71 -1.07 8.97
C ASP A 24 -9.26 -0.89 7.52
N GLU A 25 -10.18 -0.43 6.66
CA GLU A 25 -9.93 -0.32 5.24
C GLU A 25 -8.78 0.64 4.92
N MET A 26 -8.75 1.81 5.56
CA MET A 26 -7.70 2.80 5.29
C MET A 26 -6.31 2.23 5.58
N LYS A 27 -6.14 1.55 6.71
CA LYS A 27 -4.87 0.92 7.05
C LYS A 27 -4.48 -0.14 6.01
N LEU A 28 -5.41 -1.01 5.65
CA LEU A 28 -5.16 -2.04 4.65
C LEU A 28 -4.75 -1.44 3.31
N GLN A 29 -5.47 -0.40 2.85
CA GLN A 29 -5.15 0.29 1.60
C GLN A 29 -3.72 0.85 1.62
N LYS A 30 -3.32 1.49 2.71
CA LYS A 30 -1.97 2.10 2.81
C LYS A 30 -0.88 1.03 2.93
N LEU A 31 -1.12 -0.04 3.66
CA LEU A 31 -0.17 -1.15 3.74
C LEU A 31 0.02 -1.81 2.37
N MET A 32 -1.04 -1.97 1.60
CA MET A 32 -0.95 -2.52 0.24
C MET A 32 -0.13 -1.64 -0.68
N TYR A 33 -0.34 -0.32 -0.66
CA TYR A 33 0.48 0.60 -1.43
C TYR A 33 1.96 0.53 -1.02
N LEU A 34 2.23 0.54 0.29
CA LEU A 34 3.60 0.50 0.80
C LEU A 34 4.31 -0.80 0.45
N ALA A 35 3.59 -1.93 0.48
CA ALA A 35 4.14 -3.22 0.06
C ALA A 35 4.52 -3.21 -1.43
N GLN A 36 3.68 -2.63 -2.28
CA GLN A 36 3.99 -2.45 -3.71
C GLN A 36 5.25 -1.61 -3.90
N ARG A 37 5.31 -0.47 -3.23
CA ARG A 37 6.47 0.43 -3.30
C ARG A 37 7.74 -0.28 -2.86
N GLU A 38 7.69 -1.01 -1.74
CA GLU A 38 8.87 -1.71 -1.21
C GLU A 38 9.30 -2.85 -2.12
N HIS A 39 8.37 -3.59 -2.70
CA HIS A 39 8.72 -4.64 -3.65
C HIS A 39 9.40 -4.07 -4.90
N LEU A 40 8.90 -2.94 -5.40
CA LEU A 40 9.55 -2.22 -6.51
C LEU A 40 10.94 -1.75 -6.11
N ALA A 41 11.13 -1.29 -4.88
CA ALA A 41 12.44 -0.86 -4.40
C ALA A 41 13.46 -2.01 -4.36
N GLN A 42 13.02 -3.19 -3.98
CA GLN A 42 13.91 -4.35 -3.84
C GLN A 42 14.15 -5.07 -5.15
N THR A 43 13.16 -5.15 -6.04
CA THR A 43 13.21 -6.01 -7.22
C THR A 43 13.02 -5.29 -8.55
N ASP A 44 12.58 -4.04 -8.54
CA ASP A 44 12.13 -3.26 -9.72
C ASP A 44 10.91 -3.87 -10.43
N GLU A 45 10.26 -4.85 -9.79
CA GLU A 45 9.07 -5.51 -10.33
C GLU A 45 7.87 -5.29 -9.41
N PRO A 46 6.65 -5.20 -9.95
CA PRO A 46 5.48 -5.07 -9.09
C PRO A 46 5.21 -6.36 -8.30
N LEU A 47 4.77 -6.19 -7.07
CA LEU A 47 4.34 -7.29 -6.21
C LEU A 47 3.03 -7.91 -6.72
N TYR A 48 2.14 -7.06 -7.18
CA TYR A 48 0.84 -7.44 -7.71
C TYR A 48 0.45 -6.48 -8.83
N GLU A 49 -0.50 -6.90 -9.66
CA GLU A 49 -1.10 -6.05 -10.67
C GLU A 49 -2.46 -5.56 -10.17
N ALA A 50 -2.60 -4.25 -10.03
CA ALA A 50 -3.85 -3.63 -9.65
C ALA A 50 -3.79 -2.14 -9.96
N ASP A 51 -4.93 -1.56 -10.27
CA ASP A 51 -5.04 -0.11 -10.39
C ASP A 51 -4.92 0.51 -9.01
N ILE A 52 -4.15 1.59 -8.90
CA ILE A 52 -4.04 2.42 -7.70
C ILE A 52 -4.40 3.84 -8.11
N GLU A 53 -5.28 4.47 -7.36
CA GLU A 53 -5.77 5.82 -7.63
C GLU A 53 -5.40 6.78 -6.52
N GLY A 54 -5.22 8.06 -6.89
CA GLY A 54 -4.87 9.12 -5.94
C GLY A 54 -6.09 9.79 -5.33
N TRP A 55 -6.68 9.18 -4.32
CA TRP A 55 -7.83 9.73 -3.63
C TRP A 55 -7.40 10.79 -2.61
N ARG A 56 -8.38 11.51 -2.08
CA ARG A 56 -8.12 12.61 -1.13
C ARG A 56 -7.29 12.17 0.09
N LEU A 57 -7.54 10.99 0.61
CA LEU A 57 -6.84 10.46 1.78
C LEU A 57 -5.66 9.55 1.46
N GLY A 58 -5.20 9.57 0.21
CA GLY A 58 -4.03 8.82 -0.21
C GLY A 58 -4.34 7.77 -1.27
N PRO A 59 -3.37 6.89 -1.55
CA PRO A 59 -3.55 5.81 -2.53
C PRO A 59 -4.67 4.85 -2.17
N VAL A 60 -5.49 4.50 -3.15
CA VAL A 60 -6.59 3.53 -2.99
C VAL A 60 -6.56 2.55 -4.15
N LEU A 61 -6.70 1.27 -3.83
CA LEU A 61 -6.93 0.19 -4.79
C LEU A 61 -8.44 -0.01 -4.89
N PRO A 62 -9.10 0.40 -6.00
CA PRO A 62 -10.56 0.30 -6.08
C PRO A 62 -11.09 -1.12 -5.95
N ASP A 63 -10.41 -2.09 -6.55
CA ASP A 63 -10.83 -3.49 -6.46
C ASP A 63 -10.73 -4.03 -5.03
N LEU A 64 -9.72 -3.61 -4.28
CA LEU A 64 -9.61 -3.96 -2.88
C LEU A 64 -10.77 -3.41 -2.06
N ARG A 65 -11.19 -2.17 -2.37
CA ARG A 65 -12.34 -1.57 -1.70
C ARG A 65 -13.59 -2.42 -1.87
N THR A 66 -13.81 -2.96 -3.07
CA THR A 66 -14.93 -3.86 -3.34
C THR A 66 -14.82 -5.13 -2.50
N TYR A 67 -13.66 -5.78 -2.50
CA TYR A 67 -13.44 -6.99 -1.72
C TYR A 67 -13.62 -6.75 -0.22
N TYR A 68 -13.14 -5.60 0.27
CA TYR A 68 -13.28 -5.26 1.68
C TYR A 68 -14.76 -5.04 2.06
N LYS A 69 -15.50 -4.28 1.27
CA LYS A 69 -16.92 -3.98 1.53
C LYS A 69 -17.80 -5.21 1.45
N GLU A 70 -17.52 -6.10 0.50
CA GLU A 70 -18.25 -7.35 0.33
C GLU A 70 -17.77 -8.45 1.29
N ASP A 71 -16.70 -8.19 2.05
CA ASP A 71 -16.10 -9.13 2.99
C ASP A 71 -15.72 -10.46 2.31
N THR A 72 -15.08 -10.35 1.15
CA THR A 72 -14.70 -11.52 0.35
C THR A 72 -13.22 -11.87 0.41
N LEU A 73 -12.44 -11.17 1.26
CA LEU A 73 -11.06 -11.59 1.51
C LEU A 73 -11.07 -12.95 2.22
N THR A 74 -10.08 -13.76 1.89
CA THR A 74 -10.02 -15.15 2.39
C THR A 74 -8.89 -15.32 3.40
N GLU A 75 -8.83 -16.47 4.07
CA GLU A 75 -7.72 -16.78 4.95
C GLU A 75 -6.51 -17.18 4.10
N VAL A 76 -5.42 -16.40 4.23
CA VAL A 76 -4.15 -16.67 3.56
C VAL A 76 -3.04 -16.53 4.60
N THR A 77 -2.26 -17.61 4.79
CA THR A 77 -1.21 -17.66 5.81
C THR A 77 0.19 -17.77 5.23
N ASP A 78 0.33 -17.93 3.92
CA ASP A 78 1.61 -18.10 3.25
C ASP A 78 1.60 -17.42 1.88
N LEU A 79 2.56 -16.53 1.66
CA LEU A 79 2.78 -15.84 0.37
C LEU A 79 4.03 -16.36 -0.36
N GLY A 80 4.65 -17.41 0.13
CA GLY A 80 5.89 -17.89 -0.47
C GLY A 80 7.02 -16.88 -0.36
N GLU A 81 7.78 -16.71 -1.43
CA GLU A 81 8.94 -15.82 -1.45
C GLU A 81 8.60 -14.34 -1.27
N ASP A 82 7.36 -13.92 -1.58
CA ASP A 82 6.94 -12.54 -1.44
C ASP A 82 6.53 -12.18 -0.01
N GLN A 83 6.44 -13.17 0.87
CA GLN A 83 6.01 -12.92 2.25
C GLN A 83 6.97 -12.01 3.01
N ALA A 84 8.27 -12.14 2.78
CA ALA A 84 9.27 -11.36 3.50
C ALA A 84 9.07 -9.86 3.32
N VAL A 85 8.81 -9.39 2.11
CA VAL A 85 8.61 -7.96 1.85
C VAL A 85 7.31 -7.45 2.46
N VAL A 86 6.25 -8.25 2.40
CA VAL A 86 4.96 -7.88 3.00
C VAL A 86 5.08 -7.83 4.52
N ASP A 87 5.75 -8.81 5.12
CA ASP A 87 5.97 -8.82 6.57
C ASP A 87 6.83 -7.64 7.02
N GLN A 88 7.82 -7.24 6.24
CA GLN A 88 8.64 -6.08 6.54
C GLN A 88 7.79 -4.82 6.65
N ILE A 89 6.91 -4.58 5.69
CA ILE A 89 6.01 -3.43 5.68
C ILE A 89 4.99 -3.54 6.82
N TYR A 90 4.41 -4.70 7.01
CA TYR A 90 3.46 -4.93 8.10
C TYR A 90 4.08 -4.60 9.45
N ASN A 91 5.26 -5.15 9.74
CA ASN A 91 5.94 -4.95 11.01
C ASN A 91 6.29 -3.48 11.26
N GLU A 92 6.65 -2.75 10.20
CA GLU A 92 7.05 -1.35 10.32
C GLU A 92 5.86 -0.42 10.57
N TYR A 93 4.71 -0.67 9.93
CA TYR A 93 3.64 0.31 9.83
C TYR A 93 2.31 -0.10 10.47
N VAL A 94 2.11 -1.37 10.85
CA VAL A 94 0.79 -1.83 11.30
C VAL A 94 0.28 -1.07 12.52
N ASP A 95 1.17 -0.63 13.40
CA ASP A 95 0.79 0.08 14.63
C ASP A 95 0.67 1.60 14.41
N TRP A 96 0.96 2.09 13.22
CA TRP A 96 0.73 3.50 12.90
C TRP A 96 -0.77 3.77 12.81
N ASP A 97 -1.17 4.93 13.34
CA ASP A 97 -2.53 5.44 13.14
C ASP A 97 -2.83 5.60 11.64
N SER A 98 -4.06 5.25 11.24
CA SER A 98 -4.45 5.27 9.82
C SER A 98 -4.35 6.67 9.21
N LEU A 99 -4.64 7.72 9.98
CA LEU A 99 -4.49 9.09 9.51
C LEU A 99 -3.00 9.48 9.35
N LYS A 100 -2.14 8.96 10.22
CA LYS A 100 -0.69 9.17 10.07
C LYS A 100 -0.18 8.49 8.80
N LEU A 101 -0.63 7.28 8.51
CA LEU A 101 -0.31 6.58 7.25
C LEU A 101 -0.79 7.39 6.04
N SER A 102 -2.02 7.90 6.10
CA SER A 102 -2.59 8.75 5.06
C SER A 102 -1.71 9.98 4.80
N ARG A 103 -1.34 10.70 5.87
CA ARG A 103 -0.49 11.89 5.75
C ARG A 103 0.87 11.57 5.16
N MET A 104 1.48 10.45 5.54
CA MET A 104 2.76 10.03 4.98
C MET A 104 2.66 9.83 3.45
N THR A 105 1.59 9.21 2.98
CA THR A 105 1.41 8.96 1.55
C THR A 105 1.16 10.24 0.75
N HIS A 106 0.72 11.33 1.39
CA HIS A 106 0.58 12.63 0.72
C HIS A 106 1.94 13.22 0.30
N GLY A 107 3.03 12.73 0.82
CA GLY A 107 4.39 13.09 0.38
C GLY A 107 4.89 12.33 -0.84
N GLU A 108 4.14 11.33 -1.30
CA GLU A 108 4.57 10.50 -2.41
C GLU A 108 4.43 11.21 -3.76
N ILE A 109 5.43 11.04 -4.62
CA ILE A 109 5.45 11.64 -5.97
C ILE A 109 4.26 11.14 -6.78
N SER A 110 4.01 9.83 -6.76
CA SER A 110 2.94 9.21 -7.52
C SER A 110 1.56 9.76 -7.14
N TRP A 111 1.32 9.96 -5.85
CA TRP A 111 0.06 10.52 -5.37
C TRP A 111 -0.09 11.98 -5.81
N ARG A 112 0.96 12.79 -5.63
CA ARG A 112 0.94 14.21 -6.00
C ARG A 112 0.74 14.40 -7.51
N ARG A 113 1.42 13.61 -8.34
CA ARG A 113 1.28 13.70 -9.80
C ARG A 113 -0.12 13.30 -10.25
N SER A 114 -0.72 12.28 -9.65
CA SER A 114 -2.08 11.87 -9.99
C SER A 114 -3.11 12.97 -9.69
N ARG A 115 -2.80 13.85 -8.77
CA ARG A 115 -3.69 14.91 -8.32
C ARG A 115 -3.27 16.31 -8.79
N LYS A 116 -2.42 16.40 -9.81
CA LYS A 116 -1.95 17.69 -10.32
C LYS A 116 -3.13 18.57 -10.73
N GLY A 117 -3.18 19.80 -10.20
CA GLY A 117 -4.28 20.74 -10.48
C GLY A 117 -5.53 20.52 -9.66
N ILE A 118 -5.56 19.52 -8.78
CA ILE A 118 -6.72 19.22 -7.93
C ILE A 118 -6.44 19.76 -6.53
N PRO A 119 -7.35 20.55 -5.93
CA PRO A 119 -7.17 21.02 -4.56
C PRO A 119 -7.04 19.86 -3.57
N PRO A 120 -6.24 20.00 -2.49
CA PRO A 120 -6.02 18.91 -1.53
C PRO A 120 -7.30 18.35 -0.91
N SER A 121 -8.32 19.19 -0.72
CA SER A 121 -9.60 18.78 -0.11
C SER A 121 -10.58 18.17 -1.11
N ALA A 122 -10.28 18.23 -2.42
CA ALA A 122 -11.21 17.76 -3.45
C ALA A 122 -11.03 16.25 -3.68
N SER A 123 -12.13 15.59 -4.00
CA SER A 123 -12.12 14.18 -4.39
C SER A 123 -11.52 14.01 -5.79
N SER A 124 -10.82 12.90 -5.99
CA SER A 124 -10.30 12.52 -7.31
C SER A 124 -10.09 11.01 -7.32
N ASN A 125 -10.22 10.42 -8.49
CA ASN A 125 -9.92 9.00 -8.74
C ASN A 125 -8.92 8.82 -9.88
N ASN A 126 -8.06 9.82 -10.11
CA ASN A 126 -7.05 9.73 -11.15
C ASN A 126 -6.05 8.59 -10.85
N PRO A 127 -5.62 7.86 -11.87
CA PRO A 127 -4.67 6.76 -11.66
C PRO A 127 -3.30 7.27 -11.22
N MET A 128 -2.68 6.51 -10.32
CA MET A 128 -1.27 6.66 -9.97
C MET A 128 -0.47 5.75 -10.91
N GLU A 129 0.49 6.33 -11.62
CA GLU A 129 1.27 5.59 -12.60
C GLU A 129 2.34 4.72 -11.93
N LEU A 130 2.54 3.50 -12.42
CA LEU A 130 3.52 2.58 -11.87
C LEU A 130 4.93 3.16 -11.90
N ASN A 131 5.28 3.87 -12.99
CA ASN A 131 6.60 4.50 -13.09
C ASN A 131 6.81 5.58 -12.03
N ASP A 132 5.75 6.27 -11.62
CA ASP A 132 5.83 7.25 -10.54
C ASP A 132 5.99 6.57 -9.18
N ILE A 133 5.36 5.42 -8.98
CA ILE A 133 5.57 4.61 -7.78
C ILE A 133 7.02 4.10 -7.73
N ARG A 134 7.62 3.76 -8.88
CA ARG A 134 9.04 3.42 -8.95
C ARG A 134 9.93 4.59 -8.49
N LEU A 135 9.57 5.83 -8.84
CA LEU A 135 10.31 7.00 -8.35
C LEU A 135 10.18 7.12 -6.82
N ASP A 136 9.01 6.85 -6.27
CA ASP A 136 8.83 6.81 -4.81
C ASP A 136 9.69 5.72 -4.19
N ALA A 137 9.77 4.56 -4.82
CA ALA A 137 10.59 3.45 -4.37
C ALA A 137 12.08 3.81 -4.32
N ILE A 138 12.58 4.44 -5.39
CA ILE A 138 13.99 4.90 -5.48
C ILE A 138 14.27 5.93 -4.40
N ARG A 139 13.37 6.89 -4.21
CA ARG A 139 13.53 7.92 -3.16
C ARG A 139 13.55 7.28 -1.77
N SER A 140 12.70 6.30 -1.52
CA SER A 140 12.66 5.57 -0.26
C SER A 140 13.99 4.88 0.05
N LEU A 141 14.62 4.26 -0.95
CA LEU A 141 15.95 3.65 -0.82
C LEU A 141 17.02 4.70 -0.50
N GLY A 142 17.01 5.84 -1.20
CA GLY A 142 17.97 6.92 -0.97
C GLY A 142 17.88 7.48 0.43
N MET A 143 16.67 7.66 0.96
CA MET A 143 16.48 8.14 2.33
C MET A 143 16.94 7.12 3.37
N ARG A 144 16.78 5.84 3.08
CA ARG A 144 17.27 4.75 3.94
C ARG A 144 18.79 4.74 4.01
N ASP A 145 19.44 4.88 2.85
CA ASP A 145 20.90 4.95 2.77
C ASP A 145 21.45 6.14 3.58
N LEU A 146 20.77 7.28 3.52
CA LEU A 146 21.16 8.46 4.30
C LEU A 146 21.00 8.22 5.80
N ALA A 147 19.97 7.52 6.22
CA ALA A 147 19.72 7.21 7.63
C ALA A 147 20.74 6.20 8.18
N ASP A 148 21.25 5.30 7.34
CA ASP A 148 22.22 4.28 7.71
C ASP A 148 23.67 4.80 7.77
N ASN A 149 23.91 5.99 7.22
CA ASN A 149 25.19 6.65 7.27
C ASN A 149 25.20 7.70 8.41
#